data_5109345e6826f9962e2a486b7cb8bcb6
#
_entry.id   5109345e6826f9962e2a486b7cb8bcb6
#
_cell.length_a   1.000
_cell.length_b   1.000
_cell.length_c   1.000
_cell.angle_alpha   90.00
_cell.angle_beta   90.00
_cell.angle_gamma   90.00
#
_symmetry.space_group_name_H-M   'P 1'
#
loop_
_entity.id
_entity.type
_entity.pdbx_description
1 polymer ?
#
loop_
_entity_poly.entity_id
_entity_poly.type
_entity_poly.pdbx_seq_one_letter_code
_entity_poly.pdbx_strand_id
1 'polypeptide(L)'
;GPVVMQAIRLGIPVYGSNLPFSEMRDVMNDATWDQRVPDAVFATQKQAVADGHCGLLPESQLTPMARIQIARDHTMAKQISAVSRPGGVTLYIAGSAHTDLGLGVPIHLKSLTGTNDSTQAPIQVTSIRLVADGRTGISPIDNGEADWHWHTDALPARDYCAELKAQFKRGA
;
A
#
# COMPACT_ATOMS: atom_id res chain seq x y z
N GLY A 1 15.33 9.13 -2.89
CA GLY A 1 15.90 8.78 -1.60
C GLY A 1 17.06 7.80 -1.71
N PRO A 2 17.80 7.50 -0.63
CA PRO A 2 19.03 6.71 -0.67
C PRO A 2 18.85 5.30 -1.25
N VAL A 3 17.76 4.63 -0.97
CA VAL A 3 17.48 3.27 -1.49
C VAL A 3 17.39 3.27 -3.02
N VAL A 4 16.64 4.22 -3.61
CA VAL A 4 16.51 4.37 -5.07
C VAL A 4 17.88 4.65 -5.71
N MET A 5 18.66 5.55 -5.11
CA MET A 5 20.01 5.86 -5.62
C MET A 5 20.95 4.66 -5.53
N GLN A 6 20.83 3.83 -4.50
CA GLN A 6 21.62 2.61 -4.39
C GLN A 6 21.24 1.58 -5.46
N ALA A 7 19.93 1.40 -5.72
CA ALA A 7 19.46 0.53 -6.79
C ALA A 7 20.02 0.97 -8.16
N ILE A 8 19.96 2.27 -8.47
CA ILE A 8 20.51 2.82 -9.72
C ILE A 8 22.03 2.57 -9.83
N ARG A 9 22.79 2.79 -8.75
CA ARG A 9 24.24 2.54 -8.73
C ARG A 9 24.60 1.07 -8.98
N LEU A 10 23.72 0.16 -8.56
CA LEU A 10 23.89 -1.28 -8.76
C LEU A 10 23.33 -1.77 -10.10
N GLY A 11 22.83 -0.87 -10.97
CA GLY A 11 22.22 -1.25 -12.25
C GLY A 11 20.89 -1.97 -12.10
N ILE A 12 20.23 -1.88 -10.94
CA ILE A 12 18.92 -2.49 -10.70
C ILE A 12 17.84 -1.56 -11.30
N PRO A 13 16.97 -2.06 -12.20
CA PRO A 13 15.90 -1.25 -12.77
C PRO A 13 14.94 -0.75 -11.67
N VAL A 14 14.56 0.53 -11.77
CA VAL A 14 13.63 1.18 -10.84
C VAL A 14 12.40 1.66 -11.61
N TYR A 15 11.21 1.32 -11.09
CA TYR A 15 9.94 1.63 -11.72
C TYR A 15 9.05 2.43 -10.74
N GLY A 16 8.36 3.45 -11.25
CA GLY A 16 7.24 4.06 -10.57
C GLY A 16 6.00 3.18 -10.75
N SER A 17 5.23 2.96 -9.69
CA SER A 17 4.09 2.03 -9.72
C SER A 17 2.78 2.64 -9.23
N ASN A 18 2.77 3.87 -8.73
CA ASN A 18 1.57 4.48 -8.17
C ASN A 18 0.59 4.92 -9.27
N LEU A 19 -0.70 4.99 -8.90
CA LEU A 19 -1.75 5.58 -9.74
C LEU A 19 -1.39 7.03 -10.10
N PRO A 20 -1.45 7.44 -11.40
CA PRO A 20 -1.23 8.82 -11.80
C PRO A 20 -2.22 9.77 -11.12
N PHE A 21 -1.75 10.95 -10.72
CA PHE A 21 -2.60 11.96 -10.08
C PHE A 21 -3.78 12.39 -10.96
N SER A 22 -3.57 12.44 -12.27
CA SER A 22 -4.60 12.80 -13.26
C SER A 22 -5.80 11.84 -13.27
N GLU A 23 -5.60 10.58 -12.89
CA GLU A 23 -6.64 9.54 -12.90
C GLU A 23 -7.45 9.48 -11.58
N MET A 24 -6.96 10.14 -10.51
CA MET A 24 -7.59 10.03 -9.19
C MET A 24 -9.04 10.51 -9.17
N ARG A 25 -9.37 11.56 -9.91
CA ARG A 25 -10.74 12.11 -9.97
C ARG A 25 -11.72 11.11 -10.60
N ASP A 26 -11.32 10.46 -11.66
CA ASP A 26 -12.15 9.48 -12.36
C ASP A 26 -12.37 8.26 -11.48
N VAL A 27 -11.33 7.78 -10.81
CA VAL A 27 -11.39 6.69 -9.83
C VAL A 27 -12.34 7.02 -8.67
N MET A 28 -12.29 8.24 -8.12
CA MET A 28 -13.20 8.66 -7.04
C MET A 28 -14.68 8.52 -7.43
N ASN A 29 -15.00 8.78 -8.69
CA ASN A 29 -16.37 8.79 -9.22
C ASN A 29 -16.81 7.43 -9.80
N ASP A 30 -15.90 6.48 -9.97
CA ASP A 30 -16.18 5.17 -10.53
C ASP A 30 -16.49 4.14 -9.43
N ALA A 31 -17.80 3.84 -9.27
CA ALA A 31 -18.29 2.87 -8.30
C ALA A 31 -17.88 1.41 -8.62
N THR A 32 -17.34 1.12 -9.80
CA THR A 32 -16.86 -0.24 -10.11
C THR A 32 -15.68 -0.66 -9.24
N TRP A 33 -14.96 0.29 -8.64
CA TRP A 33 -13.90 0.03 -7.69
C TRP A 33 -14.38 -0.58 -6.38
N ASP A 34 -15.65 -0.36 -6.00
CA ASP A 34 -16.23 -0.92 -4.78
C ASP A 34 -16.28 -2.45 -4.82
N GLN A 35 -16.36 -3.03 -6.02
CA GLN A 35 -16.45 -4.48 -6.25
C GLN A 35 -15.10 -5.15 -6.60
N ARG A 36 -14.00 -4.39 -6.59
CA ARG A 36 -12.66 -4.92 -6.91
C ARG A 36 -12.03 -5.72 -5.78
N VAL A 37 -12.55 -5.57 -4.60
CA VAL A 37 -12.14 -6.28 -3.37
C VAL A 37 -13.38 -6.80 -2.63
N PRO A 38 -13.26 -7.81 -1.77
CA PRO A 38 -14.37 -8.24 -0.91
C PRO A 38 -14.91 -7.09 -0.03
N ASP A 39 -16.21 -7.11 0.28
CA ASP A 39 -16.87 -6.07 1.09
C ASP A 39 -16.15 -5.79 2.42
N ALA A 40 -15.67 -6.84 3.08
CA ALA A 40 -14.92 -6.70 4.34
C ALA A 40 -13.59 -5.93 4.14
N VAL A 41 -12.89 -6.16 3.03
CA VAL A 41 -11.67 -5.42 2.68
C VAL A 41 -12.01 -3.97 2.35
N PHE A 42 -13.09 -3.74 1.60
CA PHE A 42 -13.55 -2.37 1.30
C PHE A 42 -13.90 -1.59 2.58
N ALA A 43 -14.61 -2.22 3.52
CA ALA A 43 -14.93 -1.62 4.80
C ALA A 43 -13.68 -1.29 5.63
N THR A 44 -12.70 -2.21 5.67
CA THR A 44 -11.41 -1.97 6.32
C THR A 44 -10.65 -0.83 5.67
N GLN A 45 -10.67 -0.73 4.33
CA GLN A 45 -10.02 0.37 3.59
C GLN A 45 -10.67 1.72 3.92
N LYS A 46 -12.01 1.79 4.02
CA LYS A 46 -12.72 3.01 4.46
C LYS A 46 -12.30 3.42 5.87
N GLN A 47 -12.22 2.47 6.80
CA GLN A 47 -11.78 2.73 8.17
C GLN A 47 -10.33 3.23 8.19
N ALA A 48 -9.42 2.59 7.44
CA ALA A 48 -8.03 3.04 7.33
C ALA A 48 -7.90 4.47 6.76
N VAL A 49 -8.78 4.85 5.82
CA VAL A 49 -8.87 6.23 5.31
C VAL A 49 -9.33 7.18 6.44
N ALA A 50 -10.35 6.83 7.21
CA ALA A 50 -10.84 7.66 8.31
C ALA A 50 -9.75 7.86 9.38
N ASP A 51 -9.07 6.79 9.77
CA ASP A 51 -8.00 6.81 10.78
C ASP A 51 -6.79 7.62 10.29
N GLY A 52 -6.36 7.40 9.05
CA GLY A 52 -5.24 8.13 8.43
C GLY A 52 -5.49 9.63 8.29
N HIS A 53 -6.76 10.05 8.29
CA HIS A 53 -7.16 11.46 8.29
C HIS A 53 -7.64 11.93 9.66
N CYS A 54 -7.42 11.15 10.73
CA CYS A 54 -7.76 11.50 12.11
C CYS A 54 -9.25 11.84 12.31
N GLY A 55 -10.14 11.21 11.55
CA GLY A 55 -11.58 11.47 11.59
C GLY A 55 -11.98 12.87 11.10
N LEU A 56 -11.11 13.58 10.38
CA LEU A 56 -11.39 14.94 9.90
C LEU A 56 -12.13 14.97 8.56
N LEU A 57 -12.17 13.85 7.84
CA LEU A 57 -12.92 13.76 6.59
C LEU A 57 -14.42 13.56 6.87
N PRO A 58 -15.30 14.25 6.12
CA PRO A 58 -16.73 13.95 6.15
C PRO A 58 -16.99 12.53 5.60
N GLU A 59 -18.02 11.86 6.15
CA GLU A 59 -18.39 10.50 5.75
C GLU A 59 -18.57 10.34 4.22
N SER A 60 -19.11 11.37 3.56
CA SER A 60 -19.29 11.39 2.11
C SER A 60 -17.98 11.28 1.29
N GLN A 61 -16.83 11.55 1.90
CA GLN A 61 -15.52 11.45 1.24
C GLN A 61 -14.81 10.12 1.49
N LEU A 62 -15.25 9.33 2.47
CA LEU A 62 -14.55 8.08 2.82
C LEU A 62 -14.61 7.05 1.70
N THR A 63 -15.78 6.84 1.08
CA THR A 63 -15.94 5.92 -0.05
C THR A 63 -15.11 6.34 -1.28
N PRO A 64 -15.20 7.59 -1.78
CA PRO A 64 -14.32 8.04 -2.87
C PRO A 64 -12.83 7.88 -2.57
N MET A 65 -12.40 8.17 -1.36
CA MET A 65 -10.99 8.04 -0.96
C MET A 65 -10.55 6.58 -0.84
N ALA A 66 -11.43 5.68 -0.38
CA ALA A 66 -11.17 4.24 -0.37
C ALA A 66 -10.97 3.69 -1.79
N ARG A 67 -11.79 4.12 -2.76
CA ARG A 67 -11.61 3.78 -4.18
C ARG A 67 -10.21 4.15 -4.70
N ILE A 68 -9.71 5.34 -4.34
CA ILE A 68 -8.34 5.76 -4.70
C ILE A 68 -7.31 4.77 -4.13
N GLN A 69 -7.43 4.35 -2.87
CA GLN A 69 -6.47 3.42 -2.28
C GLN A 69 -6.50 2.07 -2.99
N ILE A 70 -7.69 1.53 -3.25
CA ILE A 70 -7.88 0.26 -3.99
C ILE A 70 -7.29 0.36 -5.40
N ALA A 71 -7.54 1.46 -6.11
CA ALA A 71 -7.00 1.68 -7.45
C ALA A 71 -5.47 1.81 -7.46
N ARG A 72 -4.89 2.47 -6.45
CA ARG A 72 -3.44 2.52 -6.25
C ARG A 72 -2.86 1.13 -6.09
N ASP A 73 -3.43 0.34 -5.17
CA ASP A 73 -2.93 -1.01 -4.88
C ASP A 73 -3.06 -1.92 -6.10
N HIS A 74 -4.17 -1.82 -6.84
CA HIS A 74 -4.36 -2.54 -8.09
C HIS A 74 -3.34 -2.12 -9.16
N THR A 75 -3.09 -0.82 -9.33
CA THR A 75 -2.12 -0.30 -10.30
C THR A 75 -0.70 -0.75 -9.95
N MET A 76 -0.33 -0.68 -8.67
CA MET A 76 0.95 -1.17 -8.18
C MET A 76 1.11 -2.68 -8.40
N ALA A 77 0.07 -3.47 -8.12
CA ALA A 77 0.07 -4.92 -8.37
C ALA A 77 0.25 -5.25 -9.85
N LYS A 78 -0.43 -4.53 -10.75
CA LYS A 78 -0.23 -4.68 -12.20
C LYS A 78 1.21 -4.40 -12.62
N GLN A 79 1.80 -3.33 -12.11
CA GLN A 79 3.19 -2.99 -12.41
C GLN A 79 4.16 -4.06 -11.90
N ILE A 80 3.97 -4.54 -10.66
CA ILE A 80 4.78 -5.63 -10.09
C ILE A 80 4.65 -6.88 -10.96
N SER A 81 3.43 -7.28 -11.31
CA SER A 81 3.19 -8.45 -12.17
C SER A 81 3.88 -8.31 -13.53
N ALA A 82 3.84 -7.12 -14.13
CA ALA A 82 4.45 -6.86 -15.44
C ALA A 82 5.98 -6.93 -15.45
N VAL A 83 6.64 -6.57 -14.33
CA VAL A 83 8.11 -6.55 -14.25
C VAL A 83 8.70 -7.79 -13.59
N SER A 84 7.89 -8.56 -12.87
CA SER A 84 8.34 -9.80 -12.22
C SER A 84 8.65 -10.89 -13.24
N ARG A 85 9.69 -11.67 -12.98
CA ARG A 85 10.18 -12.74 -13.87
C ARG A 85 10.32 -14.04 -13.08
N PRO A 86 10.07 -15.19 -13.69
CA PRO A 86 10.32 -16.48 -13.05
C PRO A 86 11.75 -16.58 -12.51
N GLY A 87 11.90 -17.01 -11.25
CA GLY A 87 13.19 -17.10 -10.58
C GLY A 87 13.84 -15.77 -10.19
N GLY A 88 13.20 -14.64 -10.48
CA GLY A 88 13.66 -13.30 -10.09
C GLY A 88 13.08 -12.84 -8.76
N VAL A 89 13.64 -11.78 -8.21
CA VAL A 89 13.13 -11.08 -7.02
C VAL A 89 12.75 -9.66 -7.41
N THR A 90 11.54 -9.24 -7.08
CA THR A 90 11.06 -7.87 -7.23
C THR A 90 10.92 -7.27 -5.82
N LEU A 91 11.68 -6.20 -5.52
CA LEU A 91 11.53 -5.48 -4.27
C LEU A 91 10.53 -4.33 -4.47
N TYR A 92 9.43 -4.38 -3.71
CA TYR A 92 8.43 -3.33 -3.66
C TYR A 92 8.55 -2.55 -2.34
N ILE A 93 8.61 -1.22 -2.41
CA ILE A 93 8.74 -0.35 -1.24
C ILE A 93 7.61 0.67 -1.26
N ALA A 94 6.77 0.65 -0.22
CA ALA A 94 5.63 1.55 -0.07
C ALA A 94 5.30 1.81 1.40
N GLY A 95 4.27 2.63 1.65
CA GLY A 95 3.69 2.77 2.98
C GLY A 95 3.07 1.44 3.47
N SER A 96 3.05 1.24 4.77
CA SER A 96 2.67 -0.04 5.41
C SER A 96 1.28 -0.55 4.99
N ALA A 97 0.29 0.33 4.78
CA ALA A 97 -1.04 -0.07 4.32
C ALA A 97 -1.00 -0.73 2.93
N HIS A 98 -0.12 -0.27 2.03
CA HIS A 98 0.03 -0.84 0.69
C HIS A 98 0.77 -2.18 0.67
N THR A 99 1.53 -2.50 1.71
CA THR A 99 2.27 -3.77 1.85
C THR A 99 1.55 -4.76 2.76
N ASP A 100 0.41 -4.39 3.33
CA ASP A 100 -0.41 -5.24 4.18
C ASP A 100 -0.95 -6.45 3.41
N LEU A 101 -0.80 -7.66 3.97
CA LEU A 101 -1.14 -8.93 3.31
C LEU A 101 -2.65 -9.11 3.12
N GLY A 102 -3.47 -8.48 3.96
CA GLY A 102 -4.93 -8.57 3.95
C GLY A 102 -5.65 -7.38 3.32
N LEU A 103 -4.92 -6.27 3.07
CA LEU A 103 -5.53 -5.02 2.64
C LEU A 103 -4.92 -4.42 1.38
N GLY A 104 -3.58 -4.49 1.23
CA GLY A 104 -2.82 -3.77 0.23
C GLY A 104 -2.58 -4.53 -1.09
N VAL A 105 -1.48 -4.21 -1.74
CA VAL A 105 -1.04 -4.81 -3.01
C VAL A 105 -1.07 -6.35 -3.04
N PRO A 106 -0.72 -7.07 -1.95
CA PRO A 106 -0.72 -8.53 -1.98
C PRO A 106 -2.05 -9.17 -2.35
N ILE A 107 -3.19 -8.61 -1.93
CA ILE A 107 -4.50 -9.17 -2.29
C ILE A 107 -4.80 -9.03 -3.80
N HIS A 108 -4.36 -7.92 -4.40
CA HIS A 108 -4.50 -7.68 -5.84
C HIS A 108 -3.57 -8.58 -6.66
N LEU A 109 -2.35 -8.86 -6.19
CA LEU A 109 -1.45 -9.82 -6.84
C LEU A 109 -2.07 -11.22 -6.88
N LYS A 110 -2.69 -11.67 -5.78
CA LYS A 110 -3.41 -12.96 -5.74
C LYS A 110 -4.55 -13.01 -6.77
N SER A 111 -5.32 -11.93 -6.93
CA SER A 111 -6.43 -11.88 -7.88
C SER A 111 -5.94 -11.84 -9.33
N LEU A 112 -4.84 -11.17 -9.62
CA LEU A 112 -4.26 -11.11 -10.98
C LEU A 112 -3.64 -12.45 -11.42
N THR A 113 -3.03 -13.21 -10.50
CA THR A 113 -2.42 -14.51 -10.78
C THR A 113 -3.42 -15.66 -10.71
N GLY A 114 -4.59 -15.48 -10.08
CA GLY A 114 -5.66 -16.47 -10.00
C GLY A 114 -6.58 -16.52 -11.22
N THR A 115 -6.42 -15.62 -12.20
CA THR A 115 -7.10 -15.70 -13.49
C THR A 115 -6.46 -16.82 -14.31
N ASN A 116 -7.27 -17.65 -14.95
CA ASN A 116 -6.94 -18.93 -15.66
C ASN A 116 -5.84 -18.86 -16.75
N ASP A 117 -4.99 -17.86 -16.75
CA ASP A 117 -3.80 -17.83 -17.60
C ASP A 117 -2.69 -18.66 -16.94
N SER A 118 -2.73 -19.97 -17.21
CA SER A 118 -1.80 -20.99 -16.69
C SER A 118 -0.34 -20.80 -17.15
N THR A 119 0.00 -19.70 -17.79
CA THR A 119 1.35 -19.44 -18.32
C THR A 119 2.26 -18.69 -17.35
N GLN A 120 1.71 -18.06 -16.31
CA GLN A 120 2.52 -17.36 -15.30
C GLN A 120 2.57 -18.12 -13.98
N ALA A 121 3.78 -18.39 -13.51
CA ALA A 121 3.99 -18.94 -12.17
C ALA A 121 3.45 -17.96 -11.10
N PRO A 122 2.81 -18.48 -10.03
CA PRO A 122 2.28 -17.62 -8.97
C PRO A 122 3.41 -16.80 -8.32
N ILE A 123 3.16 -15.50 -8.13
CA ILE A 123 4.08 -14.61 -7.42
C ILE A 123 3.97 -14.92 -5.93
N GLN A 124 5.07 -15.38 -5.33
CA GLN A 124 5.17 -15.51 -3.88
C GLN A 124 5.49 -14.14 -3.28
N VAL A 125 4.73 -13.74 -2.28
CA VAL A 125 4.88 -12.46 -1.59
C VAL A 125 5.38 -12.71 -0.18
N THR A 126 6.41 -11.96 0.22
CA THR A 126 6.83 -11.83 1.61
C THR A 126 6.75 -10.36 1.98
N SER A 127 6.00 -10.04 3.02
CA SER A 127 5.83 -8.68 3.53
C SER A 127 6.69 -8.45 4.77
N ILE A 128 7.49 -7.37 4.74
CA ILE A 128 8.32 -6.94 5.87
C ILE A 128 7.90 -5.53 6.25
N ARG A 129 7.40 -5.35 7.47
CA ARG A 129 7.04 -4.04 8.01
C ARG A 129 8.21 -3.47 8.81
N LEU A 130 8.67 -2.27 8.47
CA LEU A 130 9.65 -1.54 9.27
C LEU A 130 8.94 -0.89 10.46
N VAL A 131 9.47 -1.12 11.67
CA VAL A 131 8.89 -0.62 12.93
C VAL A 131 9.96 0.16 13.70
N ALA A 132 9.71 1.45 13.88
CA ALA A 132 10.62 2.37 14.57
C ALA A 132 10.32 2.42 16.08
N ASP A 133 10.63 1.34 16.79
CA ASP A 133 10.32 1.14 18.22
C ASP A 133 11.55 1.07 19.14
N GLY A 134 12.74 1.33 18.60
CA GLY A 134 13.99 1.30 19.36
C GLY A 134 14.57 -0.09 19.59
N ARG A 135 13.91 -1.14 19.11
CA ARG A 135 14.46 -2.50 19.09
C ARG A 135 15.34 -2.69 17.85
N THR A 136 16.05 -3.79 17.80
CA THR A 136 16.89 -4.17 16.65
C THR A 136 16.56 -5.58 16.20
N GLY A 137 16.83 -5.87 14.92
CA GLY A 137 16.65 -7.19 14.35
C GLY A 137 15.32 -7.39 13.64
N ILE A 138 15.05 -8.65 13.29
CA ILE A 138 13.84 -9.06 12.56
C ILE A 138 13.10 -10.10 13.40
N SER A 139 11.79 -9.96 13.53
CA SER A 139 10.93 -10.92 14.24
C SER A 139 9.72 -11.31 13.37
N PRO A 140 9.25 -12.56 13.45
CA PRO A 140 8.02 -12.96 12.78
C PRO A 140 6.81 -12.25 13.41
N ILE A 141 5.74 -12.13 12.62
CA ILE A 141 4.46 -11.60 13.05
C ILE A 141 3.39 -12.64 12.78
N ASP A 142 2.40 -12.69 13.66
CA ASP A 142 1.26 -13.61 13.56
C ASP A 142 -0.06 -12.82 13.65
N ASN A 143 -0.19 -11.71 12.93
CA ASN A 143 -1.41 -10.90 12.90
C ASN A 143 -2.05 -10.76 11.51
N GLY A 144 -1.49 -11.44 10.50
CA GLY A 144 -1.98 -11.41 9.13
C GLY A 144 -1.68 -10.13 8.33
N GLU A 145 -1.04 -9.13 8.93
CA GLU A 145 -0.73 -7.87 8.25
C GLU A 145 0.59 -7.92 7.47
N ALA A 146 1.58 -8.63 8.01
CA ALA A 146 2.88 -8.87 7.38
C ALA A 146 3.46 -10.19 7.88
N ASP A 147 4.53 -10.68 7.24
CA ASP A 147 5.24 -11.88 7.69
C ASP A 147 6.29 -11.56 8.76
N TRP A 148 6.89 -10.36 8.67
CA TRP A 148 8.02 -9.98 9.52
C TRP A 148 7.94 -8.51 9.93
N HIS A 149 8.41 -8.22 11.14
CA HIS A 149 8.82 -6.88 11.57
C HIS A 149 10.33 -6.74 11.44
N TRP A 150 10.78 -5.65 10.83
CA TRP A 150 12.15 -5.18 10.91
C TRP A 150 12.19 -3.99 11.85
N HIS A 151 12.75 -4.20 13.03
CA HIS A 151 12.86 -3.18 14.06
C HIS A 151 14.00 -2.22 13.78
N THR A 152 13.76 -0.95 13.96
CA THR A 152 14.71 0.14 13.74
C THR A 152 14.69 1.10 14.92
N ASP A 153 15.67 2.03 14.95
CA ASP A 153 15.73 3.06 15.96
C ASP A 153 14.39 3.79 16.11
N ALA A 154 14.04 4.12 17.35
CA ALA A 154 12.82 4.87 17.63
C ALA A 154 12.87 6.26 16.97
N LEU A 155 11.77 6.64 16.35
CA LEU A 155 11.58 8.02 15.88
C LEU A 155 11.08 8.90 17.02
N PRO A 156 11.41 10.21 16.99
CA PRO A 156 10.81 11.17 17.91
C PRO A 156 9.28 11.11 17.87
N ALA A 157 8.63 11.16 19.03
CA ALA A 157 7.18 11.21 19.10
C ALA A 157 6.64 12.41 18.33
N ARG A 158 5.64 12.18 17.48
CA ARG A 158 5.01 13.20 16.63
C ARG A 158 3.51 13.02 16.64
N ASP A 159 2.78 14.07 16.98
CA ASP A 159 1.31 14.07 16.91
C ASP A 159 0.85 14.50 15.51
N TYR A 160 0.79 13.53 14.60
CA TYR A 160 0.32 13.76 13.23
C TYR A 160 -1.10 14.30 13.17
N CYS A 161 -1.96 13.90 14.12
CA CYS A 161 -3.34 14.36 14.12
C CYS A 161 -3.46 15.83 14.54
N ALA A 162 -2.66 16.28 15.51
CA ALA A 162 -2.61 17.70 15.86
C ALA A 162 -2.11 18.55 14.68
N GLU A 163 -1.06 18.07 13.99
CA GLU A 163 -0.52 18.77 12.83
C GLU A 163 -1.52 18.84 11.68
N LEU A 164 -2.20 17.72 11.37
CA LEU A 164 -3.23 17.66 10.33
C LEU A 164 -4.40 18.60 10.66
N LYS A 165 -4.90 18.59 11.90
CA LYS A 165 -5.94 19.53 12.35
C LYS A 165 -5.54 20.99 12.17
N ALA A 166 -4.28 21.33 12.44
CA ALA A 166 -3.77 22.67 12.25
C ALA A 166 -3.70 23.08 10.76
N GLN A 167 -3.43 22.12 9.85
CA GLN A 167 -3.45 22.37 8.41
C GLN A 167 -4.88 22.62 7.90
N PHE A 168 -5.86 21.79 8.31
CA PHE A 168 -7.26 21.97 7.93
C PHE A 168 -7.81 23.35 8.36
N LYS A 169 -7.44 23.83 9.57
CA LYS A 169 -7.86 25.16 10.03
C LYS A 169 -7.25 26.34 9.25
N ARG A 170 -6.10 26.14 8.59
CA ARG A 170 -5.44 27.18 7.79
C ARG A 170 -5.93 27.21 6.35
N GLY A 171 -6.56 26.17 5.87
CA GLY A 171 -7.08 26.04 4.49
C GLY A 171 -8.58 26.29 4.36
N ALA A 172 -9.28 26.53 5.48
CA ALA A 172 -10.68 26.94 5.55
C ALA A 172 -10.77 28.46 5.70
#